data_19c775293de17d6cc3e137feb23dd6b2
#
_entry.id   19c775293de17d6cc3e137feb23dd6b2
#
_cell.length_a   1.000
_cell.length_b   1.000
_cell.length_c   1.000
_cell.angle_alpha   90.00
_cell.angle_beta   90.00
_cell.angle_gamma   90.00
#
_symmetry.space_group_name_H-M   'P 1'
#
loop_
_entity.id
_entity.type
_entity.pdbx_description
1 polymer ?
#
loop_
_entity_poly.entity_id
_entity_poly.type
_entity_poly.pdbx_seq_one_letter_code
_entity_poly.pdbx_strand_id
1 'polypeptide(L)'
;MKLIVFVAVASVTLSLTALAQSNVWQLDPAHSSAQFAVRHMGISTVRGTFTKLSGIARYDTADAKNDSVEVIIEPASVDTRVEMRDNDLRGDHFFDVQKYSTMTFRSTKIESPGANRLKIEGDLTIRGVTKPVSLDVEGPTKPIDDGHGHLHMGVSASGTLNRADFGMTGYQGVVGNEISLTIDAELVQATTAAK
;
A
#
# COMPACT_ATOMS: atom_id res chain seq x y z
N MET A 1 19.94 -6.87 -77.89
CA MET A 1 20.52 -6.88 -76.52
C MET A 1 19.58 -6.10 -75.62
N LYS A 2 18.75 -6.79 -74.79
CA LYS A 2 17.77 -6.11 -73.90
C LYS A 2 18.42 -6.06 -72.50
N LEU A 3 18.60 -4.85 -72.02
CA LEU A 3 19.14 -4.55 -70.69
C LEU A 3 17.98 -4.69 -69.68
N ILE A 4 18.03 -5.63 -68.78
CA ILE A 4 17.11 -5.81 -67.66
C ILE A 4 17.69 -5.09 -66.45
N VAL A 5 17.02 -3.99 -66.03
CA VAL A 5 17.36 -3.26 -64.81
C VAL A 5 16.62 -3.90 -63.65
N PHE A 6 17.35 -4.47 -62.69
CA PHE A 6 16.81 -4.93 -61.42
C PHE A 6 16.74 -3.75 -60.46
N VAL A 7 15.51 -3.37 -60.10
CA VAL A 7 15.28 -2.41 -59.02
C VAL A 7 15.16 -3.20 -57.72
N ALA A 8 16.17 -3.10 -56.84
CA ALA A 8 16.13 -3.67 -55.51
C ALA A 8 15.29 -2.74 -54.58
N VAL A 9 14.11 -3.21 -54.16
CA VAL A 9 13.31 -2.52 -53.15
C VAL A 9 13.83 -2.94 -51.78
N ALA A 10 14.52 -2.02 -51.10
CA ALA A 10 14.95 -2.21 -49.71
C ALA A 10 13.75 -1.94 -48.77
N SER A 11 13.18 -2.99 -48.19
CA SER A 11 12.15 -2.87 -47.18
C SER A 11 12.80 -2.48 -45.84
N VAL A 12 12.60 -1.23 -45.42
CA VAL A 12 12.97 -0.78 -44.07
C VAL A 12 11.90 -1.24 -43.09
N THR A 13 12.19 -2.27 -42.33
CA THR A 13 11.35 -2.70 -41.21
C THR A 13 11.58 -1.78 -40.01
N LEU A 14 10.64 -0.87 -39.77
CA LEU A 14 10.59 -0.09 -38.53
C LEU A 14 10.23 -1.03 -37.37
N SER A 15 11.22 -1.40 -36.59
CA SER A 15 10.97 -2.10 -35.33
C SER A 15 10.39 -1.09 -34.32
N LEU A 16 9.06 -1.14 -34.10
CA LEU A 16 8.46 -0.46 -32.96
C LEU A 16 8.92 -1.20 -31.70
N THR A 17 9.86 -0.61 -30.97
CA THR A 17 10.12 -1.01 -29.59
C THR A 17 8.91 -0.60 -28.76
N ALA A 18 8.03 -1.55 -28.44
CA ALA A 18 7.00 -1.34 -27.44
C ALA A 18 7.71 -1.02 -26.11
N LEU A 19 7.51 0.18 -25.59
CA LEU A 19 7.93 0.53 -24.25
C LEU A 19 7.14 -0.38 -23.31
N ALA A 20 7.83 -1.29 -22.64
CA ALA A 20 7.20 -2.13 -21.62
C ALA A 20 6.68 -1.21 -20.51
N GLN A 21 5.38 -1.19 -20.33
CA GLN A 21 4.74 -0.42 -19.26
C GLN A 21 5.21 -1.00 -17.93
N SER A 22 5.64 -0.13 -17.00
CA SER A 22 6.07 -0.58 -15.68
C SER A 22 4.86 -1.17 -14.91
N ASN A 23 5.03 -2.32 -14.29
CA ASN A 23 4.05 -2.88 -13.36
C ASN A 23 4.30 -2.43 -11.91
N VAL A 24 5.22 -1.49 -11.69
CA VAL A 24 5.58 -0.95 -10.38
C VAL A 24 4.83 0.35 -10.15
N TRP A 25 4.16 0.41 -9.00
CA TRP A 25 3.38 1.54 -8.55
C TRP A 25 3.90 2.00 -7.20
N GLN A 26 4.11 3.30 -7.06
CA GLN A 26 4.54 3.92 -5.80
C GLN A 26 3.33 4.54 -5.11
N LEU A 27 3.24 4.36 -3.80
CA LEU A 27 2.23 5.02 -2.99
C LEU A 27 2.50 6.52 -2.97
N ASP A 28 1.48 7.32 -3.30
CA ASP A 28 1.50 8.77 -3.12
C ASP A 28 1.11 9.13 -1.68
N PRO A 29 2.04 9.58 -0.86
CA PRO A 29 1.75 9.91 0.54
C PRO A 29 0.86 11.15 0.71
N ALA A 30 0.75 12.01 -0.31
CA ALA A 30 -0.09 13.21 -0.25
C ALA A 30 -1.59 12.87 -0.38
N HIS A 31 -1.91 11.77 -1.08
CA HIS A 31 -3.29 11.34 -1.35
C HIS A 31 -3.60 9.96 -0.73
N SER A 32 -2.80 9.53 0.24
CA SER A 32 -2.99 8.25 0.92
C SER A 32 -3.09 8.41 2.42
N SER A 33 -3.85 7.52 3.05
CA SER A 33 -4.00 7.50 4.50
C SER A 33 -4.06 6.08 5.05
N ALA A 34 -3.45 5.86 6.22
CA ALA A 34 -3.63 4.66 7.03
C ALA A 34 -4.28 5.07 8.36
N GLN A 35 -5.51 4.64 8.57
CA GLN A 35 -6.33 5.02 9.71
C GLN A 35 -6.63 3.81 10.59
N PHE A 36 -6.84 4.07 11.86
CA PHE A 36 -7.30 3.06 12.81
C PHE A 36 -8.45 3.57 13.67
N ALA A 37 -9.23 2.64 14.20
CA ALA A 37 -10.27 2.91 15.17
C ALA A 37 -10.23 1.88 16.28
N VAL A 38 -10.44 2.33 17.53
CA VAL A 38 -10.44 1.48 18.73
C VAL A 38 -11.56 1.89 19.67
N ARG A 39 -12.18 0.92 20.37
CA ARG A 39 -13.16 1.21 21.41
C ARG A 39 -12.48 1.68 22.68
N HIS A 40 -12.98 2.76 23.27
CA HIS A 40 -12.56 3.29 24.56
C HIS A 40 -13.68 3.10 25.57
N MET A 41 -13.39 2.40 26.67
CA MET A 41 -14.32 2.02 27.73
C MET A 41 -15.61 1.31 27.25
N GLY A 42 -15.57 0.77 26.02
CA GLY A 42 -16.76 0.19 25.38
C GLY A 42 -17.83 1.18 24.92
N ILE A 43 -17.70 2.48 25.23
CA ILE A 43 -18.73 3.50 24.98
C ILE A 43 -18.45 4.43 23.79
N SER A 44 -17.18 4.70 23.49
CA SER A 44 -16.83 5.60 22.38
C SER A 44 -15.80 4.94 21.45
N THR A 45 -15.61 5.54 20.27
CA THR A 45 -14.58 5.10 19.32
C THR A 45 -13.56 6.22 19.16
N VAL A 46 -12.32 5.94 19.51
CA VAL A 46 -11.17 6.78 19.19
C VAL A 46 -10.68 6.40 17.82
N ARG A 47 -10.39 7.41 16.99
CA ARG A 47 -9.79 7.27 15.66
C ARG A 47 -8.47 8.00 15.60
N GLY A 48 -7.56 7.47 14.82
CA GLY A 48 -6.28 8.11 14.53
C GLY A 48 -5.80 7.74 13.14
N THR A 49 -4.81 8.47 12.67
CA THR A 49 -4.15 8.25 11.39
C THR A 49 -2.64 8.28 11.57
N PHE A 50 -1.92 7.67 10.62
CA PHE A 50 -0.49 7.87 10.46
C PHE A 50 -0.27 8.80 9.27
N THR A 51 0.47 9.89 9.48
CA THR A 51 0.70 10.92 8.47
C THR A 51 1.94 10.69 7.62
N LYS A 52 2.76 9.68 7.99
CA LYS A 52 3.96 9.30 7.24
C LYS A 52 3.92 7.83 6.89
N LEU A 53 3.69 7.58 5.61
CA LEU A 53 3.67 6.25 5.03
C LEU A 53 4.30 6.29 3.64
N SER A 54 4.87 5.17 3.23
CA SER A 54 5.41 4.94 1.90
C SER A 54 5.17 3.49 1.51
N GLY A 55 5.17 3.20 0.21
CA GLY A 55 4.93 1.84 -0.23
C GLY A 55 5.17 1.66 -1.72
N ILE A 56 5.27 0.40 -2.10
CA ILE A 56 5.37 -0.05 -3.48
C ILE A 56 4.38 -1.19 -3.68
N ALA A 57 3.60 -1.11 -4.76
CA ALA A 57 2.81 -2.20 -5.28
C ALA A 57 3.39 -2.65 -6.62
N ARG A 58 3.49 -3.96 -6.83
CA ARG A 58 3.65 -4.56 -8.14
C ARG A 58 2.30 -5.11 -8.53
N TYR A 59 1.78 -4.65 -9.63
CA TYR A 59 0.47 -5.07 -10.11
C TYR A 59 0.50 -5.20 -11.63
N ASP A 60 0.19 -6.41 -12.10
CA ASP A 60 0.13 -6.74 -13.51
C ASP A 60 -1.23 -7.37 -13.83
N THR A 61 -2.02 -6.68 -14.65
CA THR A 61 -3.32 -7.17 -15.08
C THR A 61 -3.25 -8.46 -15.91
N ALA A 62 -2.09 -8.77 -16.48
CA ALA A 62 -1.89 -9.94 -17.34
C ALA A 62 -1.34 -11.16 -16.57
N ASP A 63 -0.56 -10.95 -15.49
CA ASP A 63 0.02 -12.05 -14.69
C ASP A 63 0.10 -11.67 -13.20
N ALA A 64 -0.97 -11.97 -12.47
CA ALA A 64 -1.09 -11.72 -11.04
C ALA A 64 -0.11 -12.54 -10.15
N LYS A 65 0.67 -13.48 -10.72
CA LYS A 65 1.58 -14.32 -9.92
C LYS A 65 2.71 -13.55 -9.26
N ASN A 66 3.03 -12.39 -9.80
CA ASN A 66 4.10 -11.53 -9.30
C ASN A 66 3.57 -10.29 -8.57
N ASP A 67 2.27 -10.23 -8.34
CA ASP A 67 1.67 -9.14 -7.60
C ASP A 67 2.17 -9.13 -6.15
N SER A 68 2.53 -7.95 -5.67
CA SER A 68 3.02 -7.77 -4.30
C SER A 68 2.77 -6.36 -3.81
N VAL A 69 2.64 -6.22 -2.49
CA VAL A 69 2.51 -4.94 -1.81
C VAL A 69 3.48 -4.90 -0.65
N GLU A 70 4.25 -3.82 -0.57
CA GLU A 70 5.11 -3.50 0.57
C GLU A 70 4.79 -2.08 1.04
N VAL A 71 4.53 -1.92 2.34
CA VAL A 71 4.22 -0.62 2.96
C VAL A 71 5.08 -0.44 4.20
N ILE A 72 5.58 0.78 4.39
CA ILE A 72 6.29 1.23 5.58
C ILE A 72 5.53 2.41 6.16
N ILE A 73 5.28 2.37 7.47
CA ILE A 73 4.63 3.43 8.22
C ILE A 73 5.56 3.84 9.37
N GLU A 74 5.72 5.15 9.57
CA GLU A 74 6.40 5.68 10.77
C GLU A 74 5.38 5.82 11.91
N PRO A 75 5.43 4.98 12.97
CA PRO A 75 4.45 5.06 14.07
C PRO A 75 4.56 6.36 14.86
N ALA A 76 5.71 7.05 14.84
CA ALA A 76 5.87 8.37 15.44
C ALA A 76 4.96 9.44 14.79
N SER A 77 4.46 9.19 13.58
CA SER A 77 3.56 10.10 12.85
C SER A 77 2.09 9.94 13.24
N VAL A 78 1.79 9.20 14.29
CA VAL A 78 0.42 9.02 14.80
C VAL A 78 -0.19 10.36 15.18
N ASP A 79 -1.42 10.59 14.71
CA ASP A 79 -2.24 11.76 14.99
C ASP A 79 -3.67 11.32 15.31
N THR A 80 -4.12 11.59 16.53
CA THR A 80 -5.49 11.41 16.98
C THR A 80 -6.17 12.73 17.30
N ARG A 81 -5.56 13.86 16.94
CA ARG A 81 -5.97 15.23 17.24
C ARG A 81 -5.96 15.58 18.75
N VAL A 82 -5.24 14.80 19.55
CA VAL A 82 -5.04 15.05 20.99
C VAL A 82 -3.58 14.72 21.32
N GLU A 83 -2.75 15.76 21.45
CA GLU A 83 -1.30 15.64 21.61
C GLU A 83 -0.88 14.76 22.80
N MET A 84 -1.58 14.89 23.93
CA MET A 84 -1.28 14.08 25.13
C MET A 84 -1.48 12.58 24.82
N ARG A 85 -2.52 12.21 24.09
CA ARG A 85 -2.77 10.84 23.67
C ARG A 85 -1.77 10.38 22.62
N ASP A 86 -1.39 11.24 21.69
CA ASP A 86 -0.41 10.91 20.66
C ASP A 86 0.98 10.66 21.28
N ASN A 87 1.34 11.42 22.32
CA ASN A 87 2.57 11.20 23.08
C ASN A 87 2.53 9.87 23.84
N ASP A 88 1.39 9.50 24.42
CA ASP A 88 1.20 8.22 25.08
C ASP A 88 1.26 7.05 24.07
N LEU A 89 0.64 7.19 22.90
CA LEU A 89 0.71 6.20 21.82
C LEU A 89 2.16 5.99 21.31
N ARG A 90 3.00 7.03 21.32
CA ARG A 90 4.43 6.92 20.97
C ARG A 90 5.25 6.22 22.05
N GLY A 91 4.73 6.14 23.29
CA GLY A 91 5.39 5.53 24.43
C GLY A 91 5.46 4.01 24.39
N ASP A 92 6.15 3.45 25.39
CA ASP A 92 6.45 2.03 25.54
C ASP A 92 5.23 1.14 25.82
N HIS A 93 4.15 1.70 26.32
CA HIS A 93 2.86 1.02 26.48
C HIS A 93 2.16 0.71 25.16
N PHE A 94 2.53 1.41 24.08
CA PHE A 94 1.95 1.26 22.74
C PHE A 94 3.04 1.04 21.68
N PHE A 95 3.36 2.04 20.84
CA PHE A 95 4.25 1.83 19.70
C PHE A 95 5.74 1.75 20.06
N ASP A 96 6.16 2.35 21.19
CA ASP A 96 7.56 2.40 21.64
C ASP A 96 8.50 2.89 20.51
N VAL A 97 8.17 4.08 19.98
CA VAL A 97 8.80 4.60 18.76
C VAL A 97 10.30 4.87 18.89
N GLN A 98 10.79 5.00 20.12
CA GLN A 98 12.24 5.13 20.39
C GLN A 98 12.99 3.85 20.04
N LYS A 99 12.35 2.70 20.21
CA LYS A 99 12.92 1.39 19.91
C LYS A 99 12.50 0.86 18.54
N TYR A 100 11.29 1.17 18.12
CA TYR A 100 10.70 0.67 16.87
C TYR A 100 10.23 1.85 16.01
N SER A 101 11.11 2.32 15.14
CA SER A 101 10.87 3.52 14.32
C SER A 101 9.93 3.27 13.14
N THR A 102 9.67 2.01 12.78
CA THR A 102 8.84 1.64 11.63
C THR A 102 7.90 0.49 11.96
N MET A 103 6.73 0.51 11.30
CA MET A 103 5.85 -0.64 11.09
C MET A 103 5.93 -1.01 9.63
N THR A 104 5.85 -2.30 9.30
CA THR A 104 5.94 -2.77 7.92
C THR A 104 4.84 -3.77 7.61
N PHE A 105 4.30 -3.70 6.41
CA PHE A 105 3.43 -4.72 5.85
C PHE A 105 4.03 -5.26 4.56
N ARG A 106 4.02 -6.59 4.40
CA ARG A 106 4.43 -7.26 3.18
C ARG A 106 3.43 -8.33 2.82
N SER A 107 2.83 -8.23 1.63
CA SER A 107 1.89 -9.25 1.16
C SER A 107 2.57 -10.61 1.00
N THR A 108 1.88 -11.66 1.40
CA THR A 108 2.28 -13.06 1.19
C THR A 108 1.37 -13.75 0.18
N LYS A 109 0.14 -13.25 0.01
CA LYS A 109 -0.83 -13.77 -0.94
C LYS A 109 -1.79 -12.67 -1.37
N ILE A 110 -2.09 -12.63 -2.67
CA ILE A 110 -3.08 -11.73 -3.26
C ILE A 110 -4.05 -12.58 -4.06
N GLU A 111 -5.33 -12.47 -3.76
CA GLU A 111 -6.42 -13.17 -4.46
C GLU A 111 -7.40 -12.14 -5.00
N SER A 112 -7.98 -12.44 -6.18
CA SER A 112 -9.05 -11.63 -6.79
C SER A 112 -10.36 -12.40 -6.76
N PRO A 113 -11.18 -12.27 -5.70
CA PRO A 113 -12.44 -12.98 -5.58
C PRO A 113 -13.55 -12.47 -6.51
N GLY A 114 -13.33 -11.36 -7.18
CA GLY A 114 -14.29 -10.76 -8.10
C GLY A 114 -13.77 -9.48 -8.75
N ALA A 115 -14.55 -8.90 -9.64
CA ALA A 115 -14.19 -7.66 -10.31
C ALA A 115 -13.97 -6.53 -9.29
N ASN A 116 -12.84 -5.82 -9.42
CA ASN A 116 -12.44 -4.71 -8.55
C ASN A 116 -12.38 -5.07 -7.06
N ARG A 117 -12.08 -6.33 -6.73
CA ARG A 117 -11.91 -6.76 -5.34
C ARG A 117 -10.68 -7.63 -5.23
N LEU A 118 -9.87 -7.35 -4.22
CA LEU A 118 -8.74 -8.18 -3.84
C LEU A 118 -8.87 -8.58 -2.37
N LYS A 119 -8.35 -9.74 -2.05
CA LYS A 119 -8.04 -10.15 -0.69
C LYS A 119 -6.54 -10.28 -0.57
N ILE A 120 -5.95 -9.49 0.32
CA ILE A 120 -4.50 -9.46 0.52
C ILE A 120 -4.19 -10.03 1.91
N GLU A 121 -3.50 -11.16 1.94
CA GLU A 121 -2.90 -11.68 3.16
C GLU A 121 -1.44 -11.23 3.20
N GLY A 122 -0.95 -10.87 4.39
CA GLY A 122 0.43 -10.40 4.51
C GLY A 122 0.91 -10.40 5.95
N ASP A 123 2.21 -10.25 6.07
CA ASP A 123 2.93 -10.15 7.34
C ASP A 123 2.98 -8.68 7.76
N LEU A 124 2.33 -8.37 8.88
CA LEU A 124 2.39 -7.06 9.53
C LEU A 124 3.37 -7.13 10.70
N THR A 125 4.33 -6.23 10.71
CA THR A 125 5.29 -6.10 11.81
C THR A 125 5.04 -4.81 12.57
N ILE A 126 4.74 -4.91 13.86
CA ILE A 126 4.61 -3.81 14.82
C ILE A 126 5.46 -4.15 16.04
N ARG A 127 6.25 -3.19 16.55
CA ARG A 127 7.13 -3.40 17.72
C ARG A 127 8.05 -4.62 17.58
N GLY A 128 8.53 -4.92 16.38
CA GLY A 128 9.36 -6.08 16.12
C GLY A 128 8.64 -7.42 16.16
N VAL A 129 7.32 -7.43 16.38
CA VAL A 129 6.49 -8.65 16.34
C VAL A 129 5.79 -8.72 15.00
N THR A 130 5.94 -9.83 14.30
CA THR A 130 5.29 -10.09 13.01
C THR A 130 4.10 -11.03 13.17
N LYS A 131 2.96 -10.65 12.60
CA LYS A 131 1.74 -11.46 12.58
C LYS A 131 1.09 -11.40 11.20
N PRO A 132 0.46 -12.50 10.77
CA PRO A 132 -0.35 -12.48 9.55
C PRO A 132 -1.60 -11.62 9.77
N VAL A 133 -1.93 -10.81 8.78
CA VAL A 133 -3.18 -10.04 8.72
C VAL A 133 -3.81 -10.20 7.34
N SER A 134 -5.12 -10.04 7.28
CA SER A 134 -5.89 -10.09 6.04
C SER A 134 -6.58 -8.75 5.83
N LEU A 135 -6.49 -8.23 4.60
CA LEU A 135 -7.13 -7.01 4.16
C LEU A 135 -8.12 -7.32 3.04
N ASP A 136 -9.34 -6.83 3.17
CA ASP A 136 -10.31 -6.78 2.09
C ASP A 136 -10.11 -5.46 1.35
N VAL A 137 -9.92 -5.54 0.03
CA VAL A 137 -9.54 -4.40 -0.81
C VAL A 137 -10.56 -4.19 -1.91
N GLU A 138 -11.05 -2.96 -2.05
CA GLU A 138 -11.77 -2.46 -3.20
C GLU A 138 -10.80 -1.75 -4.16
N GLY A 139 -10.83 -2.12 -5.42
CA GLY A 139 -9.87 -1.67 -6.42
C GLY A 139 -8.96 -2.81 -6.90
N PRO A 140 -7.86 -2.48 -7.57
CA PRO A 140 -7.50 -1.13 -7.99
C PRO A 140 -8.49 -0.56 -9.00
N THR A 141 -8.65 0.77 -9.02
CA THR A 141 -9.40 1.45 -10.07
C THR A 141 -8.69 1.29 -11.43
N LYS A 142 -9.38 1.56 -12.51
CA LYS A 142 -8.69 1.69 -13.81
C LYS A 142 -7.71 2.84 -13.71
N PRO A 143 -6.48 2.68 -14.26
CA PRO A 143 -5.52 3.77 -14.31
C PRO A 143 -6.07 4.99 -15.05
N ILE A 144 -5.78 6.16 -14.52
CA ILE A 144 -6.15 7.48 -15.06
C ILE A 144 -4.86 8.26 -15.32
N ASP A 145 -4.73 8.86 -16.50
CA ASP A 145 -3.64 9.79 -16.82
C ASP A 145 -3.92 11.17 -16.20
N ASP A 146 -2.94 11.75 -15.52
CA ASP A 146 -3.02 13.07 -14.88
C ASP A 146 -2.87 14.24 -15.87
N GLY A 147 -2.67 13.95 -17.15
CA GLY A 147 -2.37 14.94 -18.20
C GLY A 147 -0.90 15.39 -18.22
N HIS A 148 -0.06 14.86 -17.35
CA HIS A 148 1.38 15.11 -17.30
C HIS A 148 2.20 13.86 -17.63
N GLY A 149 1.54 12.76 -18.00
CA GLY A 149 2.17 11.50 -18.40
C GLY A 149 2.38 10.51 -17.24
N HIS A 150 1.73 10.72 -16.09
CA HIS A 150 1.73 9.75 -15.00
C HIS A 150 0.36 9.07 -14.94
N LEU A 151 0.39 7.76 -14.75
CA LEU A 151 -0.82 7.00 -14.49
C LEU A 151 -1.03 6.86 -12.98
N HIS A 152 -2.26 7.09 -12.56
CA HIS A 152 -2.72 6.99 -11.18
C HIS A 152 -3.79 5.92 -11.05
N MET A 153 -3.82 5.20 -9.95
CA MET A 153 -4.91 4.31 -9.57
C MET A 153 -5.15 4.37 -8.07
N GLY A 154 -6.37 4.04 -7.64
CA GLY A 154 -6.76 4.07 -6.23
C GLY A 154 -7.16 2.70 -5.71
N VAL A 155 -6.94 2.47 -4.42
CA VAL A 155 -7.44 1.33 -3.65
C VAL A 155 -7.96 1.79 -2.30
N SER A 156 -9.03 1.14 -1.81
CA SER A 156 -9.48 1.27 -0.42
C SER A 156 -9.43 -0.10 0.23
N ALA A 157 -8.82 -0.20 1.41
CA ALA A 157 -8.67 -1.46 2.12
C ALA A 157 -9.19 -1.36 3.56
N SER A 158 -9.69 -2.47 4.06
CA SER A 158 -10.12 -2.60 5.45
C SER A 158 -9.68 -3.93 6.05
N GLY A 159 -9.55 -3.95 7.37
CA GLY A 159 -9.18 -5.14 8.11
C GLY A 159 -9.28 -4.92 9.61
N THR A 160 -8.94 -5.94 10.37
CA THR A 160 -8.88 -5.86 11.83
C THR A 160 -7.63 -6.55 12.35
N LEU A 161 -7.14 -6.10 13.48
CA LEU A 161 -6.08 -6.75 14.23
C LEU A 161 -6.33 -6.67 15.74
N ASN A 162 -5.64 -7.52 16.49
CA ASN A 162 -5.60 -7.44 17.94
C ASN A 162 -4.27 -6.80 18.37
N ARG A 163 -4.32 -5.63 19.02
CA ARG A 163 -3.12 -4.91 19.44
C ARG A 163 -2.27 -5.68 20.46
N ALA A 164 -2.90 -6.53 21.27
CA ALA A 164 -2.18 -7.31 22.26
C ALA A 164 -1.25 -8.35 21.63
N ASP A 165 -1.57 -8.84 20.41
CA ASP A 165 -0.71 -9.78 19.66
C ASP A 165 0.65 -9.17 19.27
N PHE A 166 0.75 -7.84 19.29
CA PHE A 166 1.96 -7.06 19.04
C PHE A 166 2.59 -6.49 20.31
N GLY A 167 2.15 -6.98 21.49
CA GLY A 167 2.68 -6.55 22.78
C GLY A 167 2.22 -5.15 23.22
N MET A 168 1.20 -4.57 22.56
CA MET A 168 0.59 -3.30 22.99
C MET A 168 -0.49 -3.56 24.04
N THR A 169 -0.08 -3.66 25.30
CA THR A 169 -0.96 -4.05 26.43
C THR A 169 -1.33 -2.91 27.37
N GLY A 170 -0.96 -1.67 27.03
CA GLY A 170 -1.32 -0.51 27.82
C GLY A 170 -2.83 -0.35 27.99
N TYR A 171 -3.24 0.12 29.18
CA TYR A 171 -4.63 0.44 29.53
C TYR A 171 -5.64 -0.68 29.26
N GLN A 172 -5.29 -1.92 29.64
CA GLN A 172 -6.22 -3.06 29.53
C GLN A 172 -7.52 -2.77 30.28
N GLY A 173 -8.66 -3.17 29.67
CA GLY A 173 -10.00 -2.90 30.22
C GLY A 173 -10.53 -1.50 29.91
N VAL A 174 -9.66 -0.53 29.57
CA VAL A 174 -10.05 0.83 29.15
C VAL A 174 -9.99 0.97 27.63
N VAL A 175 -8.88 0.55 27.03
CA VAL A 175 -8.68 0.55 25.58
C VAL A 175 -8.93 -0.86 25.04
N GLY A 176 -9.83 -0.97 24.07
CA GLY A 176 -10.14 -2.24 23.40
C GLY A 176 -8.92 -2.87 22.74
N ASN A 177 -8.94 -4.18 22.56
CA ASN A 177 -7.85 -4.88 21.90
C ASN A 177 -8.03 -4.98 20.37
N GLU A 178 -9.27 -5.03 19.92
CA GLU A 178 -9.58 -5.03 18.50
C GLU A 178 -9.40 -3.64 17.90
N ILE A 179 -8.60 -3.56 16.87
CA ILE A 179 -8.32 -2.36 16.08
C ILE A 179 -8.89 -2.56 14.70
N SER A 180 -9.81 -1.69 14.29
CA SER A 180 -10.26 -1.62 12.90
C SER A 180 -9.28 -0.77 12.09
N LEU A 181 -8.93 -1.25 10.90
CA LEU A 181 -8.06 -0.57 9.95
C LEU A 181 -8.88 -0.07 8.76
N THR A 182 -8.57 1.14 8.29
CA THR A 182 -9.08 1.71 7.04
C THR A 182 -7.90 2.36 6.32
N ILE A 183 -7.65 1.95 5.09
CA ILE A 183 -6.55 2.45 4.28
C ILE A 183 -7.14 2.93 2.96
N ASP A 184 -6.85 4.17 2.60
CA ASP A 184 -7.11 4.71 1.27
C ASP A 184 -5.76 5.07 0.66
N ALA A 185 -5.47 4.54 -0.52
CA ALA A 185 -4.18 4.75 -1.16
C ALA A 185 -4.34 5.12 -2.63
N GLU A 186 -3.63 6.17 -3.01
CA GLU A 186 -3.36 6.51 -4.40
C GLU A 186 -1.98 5.98 -4.78
N LEU A 187 -1.90 5.38 -5.95
CA LEU A 187 -0.70 4.76 -6.48
C LEU A 187 -0.35 5.41 -7.80
N VAL A 188 0.90 5.85 -7.94
CA VAL A 188 1.43 6.44 -9.16
C VAL A 188 2.36 5.43 -9.83
N GLN A 189 2.17 5.23 -11.14
CA GLN A 189 3.02 4.31 -11.89
C GLN A 189 4.46 4.84 -11.95
N ALA A 190 5.41 4.00 -11.56
CA ALA A 190 6.81 4.35 -11.67
C ALA A 190 7.20 4.51 -13.15
N THR A 191 7.75 5.67 -13.51
CA THR A 191 8.30 5.89 -14.85
C THR A 191 9.51 5.01 -15.05
N THR A 192 9.50 4.18 -16.08
CA THR A 192 10.72 3.50 -16.52
C THR A 192 11.66 4.57 -17.06
N ALA A 193 12.73 4.89 -16.34
CA ALA A 193 13.78 5.75 -16.87
C ALA A 193 14.29 5.12 -18.18
N ALA A 194 14.09 5.82 -19.29
CA ALA A 194 14.74 5.45 -20.54
C ALA A 194 16.26 5.46 -20.31
N LYS A 195 16.91 4.29 -20.43
CA LYS A 195 18.37 4.16 -20.43
C LYS A 195 18.92 4.60 -21.79
#